data_6bc13cbf5ea4d3379bf8fd3c6e99ec61
#
_entry.id   6bc13cbf5ea4d3379bf8fd3c6e99ec61
#
_cell.length_a   1.000
_cell.length_b   1.000
_cell.length_c   1.000
_cell.angle_alpha   90.00
_cell.angle_beta   90.00
_cell.angle_gamma   90.00
#
_symmetry.space_group_name_H-M   'P 1'
#
loop_
_entity.id
_entity.type
_entity.pdbx_description
1 polymer ?
#
loop_
_entity_poly.entity_id
_entity_poly.type
_entity_poly.pdbx_seq_one_letter_code
_entity_poly.pdbx_strand_id
1 'polypeptide(L)'
;MRTQARRAATLGTKTTARVRSKDSDIAAAVKALVLAGDREAAREKFSDLVATQQRRAVRIAYHYLRDAYDADEAVQDAFVKVFTHITTYREDLPFEVWFTRILVNACLDIGKARARRLRWVMPVSAQSELPGPDPVAQQPGPEARLISSERAGQIAAAIEQLPDRQRAVFTLCHVAEQSTSDVSAALGVSEATVRVHLFRAIRRLRKLLAAPSREVA
;
A
#
# COMPACT_ATOMS: atom_id res chain seq x y z
N MET A 1 38.95 -4.86 -49.92
CA MET A 1 37.59 -5.36 -49.59
C MET A 1 37.50 -5.41 -48.06
N ARG A 2 36.70 -4.53 -47.49
CA ARG A 2 36.63 -4.29 -46.02
C ARG A 2 35.46 -5.02 -45.43
N THR A 3 35.73 -6.00 -44.59
CA THR A 3 34.75 -6.79 -43.82
C THR A 3 34.35 -6.01 -42.56
N GLN A 4 33.12 -5.54 -42.52
CA GLN A 4 32.53 -4.90 -41.32
C GLN A 4 32.04 -6.00 -40.37
N ALA A 5 32.73 -6.15 -39.23
CA ALA A 5 32.25 -6.96 -38.11
C ALA A 5 31.18 -6.18 -37.35
N ARG A 6 29.92 -6.67 -37.39
CA ARG A 6 28.82 -6.20 -36.58
C ARG A 6 29.06 -6.56 -35.11
N ARG A 7 29.26 -5.55 -34.26
CA ARG A 7 29.18 -5.69 -32.82
C ARG A 7 27.72 -5.91 -32.41
N ALA A 8 27.42 -7.13 -32.02
CA ALA A 8 26.20 -7.41 -31.28
C ALA A 8 26.36 -6.85 -29.85
N ALA A 9 25.67 -5.77 -29.54
CA ALA A 9 25.56 -5.25 -28.19
C ALA A 9 24.69 -6.19 -27.36
N THR A 10 25.32 -7.00 -26.52
CA THR A 10 24.65 -7.80 -25.48
C THR A 10 24.07 -6.87 -24.45
N LEU A 11 22.75 -6.67 -24.51
CA LEU A 11 21.98 -6.04 -23.45
C LEU A 11 22.03 -6.96 -22.23
N GLY A 12 23.01 -6.72 -21.36
CA GLY A 12 23.12 -7.36 -20.06
C GLY A 12 21.91 -6.95 -19.20
N THR A 13 20.94 -7.83 -19.08
CA THR A 13 19.92 -7.79 -18.05
C THR A 13 20.62 -7.88 -16.69
N LYS A 14 20.90 -6.73 -16.07
CA LYS A 14 21.31 -6.67 -14.67
C LYS A 14 20.13 -7.12 -13.81
N THR A 15 19.96 -8.42 -13.64
CA THR A 15 19.22 -9.00 -12.53
C THR A 15 20.04 -8.72 -11.28
N THR A 16 19.84 -7.56 -10.69
CA THR A 16 20.34 -7.27 -9.34
C THR A 16 19.65 -8.26 -8.42
N ALA A 17 20.37 -9.26 -7.94
CA ALA A 17 19.88 -10.17 -6.90
C ALA A 17 19.43 -9.30 -5.73
N ARG A 18 18.11 -9.15 -5.58
CA ARG A 18 17.51 -8.35 -4.52
C ARG A 18 17.73 -9.12 -3.23
N VAL A 19 18.47 -8.55 -2.30
CA VAL A 19 18.68 -9.14 -0.97
C VAL A 19 17.31 -9.52 -0.40
N ARG A 20 17.11 -10.79 -0.06
CA ARG A 20 15.88 -11.27 0.56
C ARG A 20 15.66 -10.47 1.84
N SER A 21 14.45 -9.95 2.02
CA SER A 21 14.10 -9.25 3.26
C SER A 21 13.91 -10.26 4.39
N LYS A 22 14.10 -9.81 5.62
CA LYS A 22 13.80 -10.61 6.83
C LYS A 22 12.39 -11.21 6.77
N ASP A 23 11.42 -10.44 6.30
CA ASP A 23 10.03 -10.87 6.20
C ASP A 23 9.84 -11.95 5.13
N SER A 24 10.60 -11.91 4.03
CA SER A 24 10.62 -12.98 3.03
C SER A 24 11.16 -14.30 3.60
N ASP A 25 12.18 -14.23 4.45
CA ASP A 25 12.73 -15.42 5.11
C ASP A 25 11.75 -16.00 6.14
N ILE A 26 11.06 -15.15 6.91
CA ILE A 26 10.02 -15.60 7.84
C ILE A 26 8.86 -16.22 7.06
N ALA A 27 8.40 -15.60 5.97
CA ALA A 27 7.32 -16.13 5.14
C ALA A 27 7.65 -17.50 4.53
N ALA A 28 8.89 -17.70 4.07
CA ALA A 28 9.36 -19.00 3.58
C ALA A 28 9.38 -20.06 4.70
N ALA A 29 9.81 -19.69 5.91
CA ALA A 29 9.78 -20.60 7.05
C ALA A 29 8.34 -21.00 7.43
N VAL A 30 7.40 -20.03 7.49
CA VAL A 30 5.97 -20.32 7.73
C VAL A 30 5.41 -21.26 6.66
N LYS A 31 5.71 -21.01 5.39
CA LYS A 31 5.30 -21.89 4.28
C LYS A 31 5.82 -23.31 4.45
N ALA A 32 7.10 -23.47 4.81
CA ALA A 32 7.70 -24.77 5.03
C ALA A 32 7.02 -25.54 6.17
N LEU A 33 6.72 -24.87 7.29
CA LEU A 33 6.02 -25.44 8.44
C LEU A 33 4.59 -25.88 8.08
N VAL A 34 3.86 -25.05 7.32
CA VAL A 34 2.51 -25.41 6.84
C VAL A 34 2.55 -26.64 5.92
N LEU A 35 3.53 -26.73 5.02
CA LEU A 35 3.72 -27.88 4.12
C LEU A 35 4.12 -29.14 4.89
N ALA A 36 4.87 -29.01 5.99
CA ALA A 36 5.20 -30.12 6.90
C ALA A 36 4.04 -30.56 7.80
N GLY A 37 2.91 -29.85 7.80
CA GLY A 37 1.74 -30.14 8.64
C GLY A 37 1.82 -29.56 10.06
N ASP A 38 2.92 -28.90 10.43
CA ASP A 38 3.11 -28.28 11.75
C ASP A 38 2.45 -26.89 11.79
N ARG A 39 1.14 -26.93 12.00
CA ARG A 39 0.33 -25.69 12.01
C ARG A 39 0.56 -24.84 13.23
N GLU A 40 0.95 -25.43 14.36
CA GLU A 40 1.18 -24.68 15.60
C GLU A 40 2.46 -23.86 15.48
N ALA A 41 3.58 -24.47 15.11
CA ALA A 41 4.82 -23.76 14.85
C ALA A 41 4.67 -22.73 13.71
N ALA A 42 3.85 -23.03 12.69
CA ALA A 42 3.55 -22.09 11.63
C ALA A 42 2.81 -20.84 12.12
N ARG A 43 1.85 -20.98 13.06
CA ARG A 43 1.13 -19.84 13.66
C ARG A 43 2.05 -19.00 14.54
N GLU A 44 2.86 -19.65 15.38
CA GLU A 44 3.83 -18.97 16.20
C GLU A 44 4.79 -18.13 15.32
N LYS A 45 5.35 -18.76 14.30
CA LYS A 45 6.25 -18.07 13.36
C LYS A 45 5.57 -16.98 12.56
N PHE A 46 4.28 -17.14 12.23
CA PHE A 46 3.51 -16.12 11.53
C PHE A 46 3.26 -14.88 12.37
N SER A 47 3.22 -15.01 13.70
CA SER A 47 3.08 -13.86 14.60
C SER A 47 4.22 -12.85 14.44
N ASP A 48 5.43 -13.28 14.08
CA ASP A 48 6.56 -12.42 13.77
C ASP A 48 6.29 -11.54 12.54
N LEU A 49 5.66 -12.10 11.49
CA LEU A 49 5.25 -11.33 10.31
C LEU A 49 4.18 -10.30 10.64
N VAL A 50 3.20 -10.68 11.45
CA VAL A 50 2.15 -9.76 11.90
C VAL A 50 2.79 -8.59 12.67
N ALA A 51 3.67 -8.88 13.62
CA ALA A 51 4.34 -7.87 14.44
C ALA A 51 5.16 -6.87 13.60
N THR A 52 5.83 -7.34 12.53
CA THR A 52 6.65 -6.48 11.67
C THR A 52 5.82 -5.66 10.68
N GLN A 53 4.73 -6.23 10.15
CA GLN A 53 3.97 -5.63 9.05
C GLN A 53 2.72 -4.87 9.50
N GLN A 54 2.19 -5.11 10.70
CA GLN A 54 0.89 -4.57 11.15
C GLN A 54 0.83 -3.04 11.03
N ARG A 55 1.82 -2.32 11.58
CA ARG A 55 1.83 -0.84 11.56
C ARG A 55 1.81 -0.29 10.12
N ARG A 56 2.60 -0.91 9.25
CA ARG A 56 2.67 -0.52 7.84
C ARG A 56 1.34 -0.84 7.13
N ALA A 57 0.76 -2.01 7.39
CA ALA A 57 -0.50 -2.43 6.80
C ALA A 57 -1.65 -1.49 7.19
N VAL A 58 -1.80 -1.17 8.48
CA VAL A 58 -2.82 -0.22 8.97
C VAL A 58 -2.66 1.16 8.32
N ARG A 59 -1.42 1.67 8.24
CA ARG A 59 -1.15 2.95 7.58
C ARG A 59 -1.57 2.94 6.11
N ILE A 60 -1.23 1.88 5.36
CA ILE A 60 -1.62 1.73 3.94
C ILE A 60 -3.15 1.66 3.83
N ALA A 61 -3.80 0.79 4.60
CA ALA A 61 -5.24 0.57 4.56
C ALA A 61 -6.01 1.86 4.93
N TYR A 62 -5.58 2.57 5.98
CA TYR A 62 -6.17 3.83 6.39
C TYR A 62 -6.05 4.91 5.29
N HIS A 63 -4.89 5.06 4.66
CA HIS A 63 -4.75 5.99 3.53
C HIS A 63 -5.61 5.61 2.33
N TYR A 64 -6.00 4.34 2.23
CA TYR A 64 -6.84 3.84 1.16
C TYR A 64 -8.33 4.03 1.45
N LEU A 65 -8.78 3.64 2.65
CA LEU A 65 -10.20 3.57 3.05
C LEU A 65 -10.68 4.82 3.79
N ARG A 66 -9.77 5.54 4.46
CA ARG A 66 -10.04 6.75 5.26
C ARG A 66 -11.07 6.51 6.38
N ASP A 67 -11.14 5.29 6.82
CA ASP A 67 -11.94 4.84 7.94
C ASP A 67 -11.11 3.87 8.75
N ALA A 68 -11.01 4.08 10.06
CA ALA A 68 -10.14 3.28 10.91
C ALA A 68 -10.68 1.85 11.09
N TYR A 69 -12.01 1.71 11.19
CA TYR A 69 -12.65 0.41 11.33
C TYR A 69 -12.50 -0.42 10.05
N ASP A 70 -12.83 0.17 8.88
CA ASP A 70 -12.64 -0.46 7.58
C ASP A 70 -11.16 -0.82 7.34
N ALA A 71 -10.22 0.02 7.82
CA ALA A 71 -8.78 -0.24 7.68
C ALA A 71 -8.33 -1.44 8.52
N ASP A 72 -8.79 -1.53 9.77
CA ASP A 72 -8.48 -2.66 10.64
C ASP A 72 -9.10 -3.95 10.10
N GLU A 73 -10.35 -3.91 9.60
CA GLU A 73 -11.00 -5.04 8.94
C GLU A 73 -10.19 -5.52 7.72
N ALA A 74 -9.74 -4.59 6.86
CA ALA A 74 -8.93 -4.92 5.70
C ALA A 74 -7.59 -5.58 6.07
N VAL A 75 -6.95 -5.09 7.14
CA VAL A 75 -5.67 -5.63 7.62
C VAL A 75 -5.85 -7.04 8.20
N GLN A 76 -6.88 -7.25 9.01
CA GLN A 76 -7.19 -8.58 9.56
C GLN A 76 -7.50 -9.58 8.44
N ASP A 77 -8.36 -9.22 7.49
CA ASP A 77 -8.70 -10.05 6.33
C ASP A 77 -7.44 -10.37 5.48
N ALA A 78 -6.57 -9.38 5.28
CA ALA A 78 -5.33 -9.59 4.56
C ALA A 78 -4.40 -10.60 5.26
N PHE A 79 -4.22 -10.51 6.58
CA PHE A 79 -3.40 -11.47 7.32
C PHE A 79 -4.00 -12.88 7.32
N VAL A 80 -5.33 -13.00 7.45
CA VAL A 80 -6.02 -14.29 7.33
C VAL A 80 -5.80 -14.90 5.94
N LYS A 81 -5.95 -14.11 4.87
CA LYS A 81 -5.69 -14.54 3.49
C LYS A 81 -4.24 -14.94 3.27
N VAL A 82 -3.28 -14.19 3.83
CA VAL A 82 -1.85 -14.51 3.78
C VAL A 82 -1.59 -15.87 4.42
N PHE A 83 -2.06 -16.12 5.64
CA PHE A 83 -1.83 -17.39 6.32
C PHE A 83 -2.51 -18.55 5.59
N THR A 84 -3.73 -18.36 5.12
CA THR A 84 -4.49 -19.39 4.39
C THR A 84 -3.85 -19.76 3.06
N HIS A 85 -3.26 -18.78 2.36
CA HIS A 85 -2.68 -18.97 1.04
C HIS A 85 -1.15 -18.94 1.03
N ILE A 86 -0.49 -19.09 2.18
CA ILE A 86 0.98 -18.98 2.29
C ILE A 86 1.72 -20.01 1.40
N THR A 87 1.11 -21.16 1.14
CA THR A 87 1.69 -22.18 0.24
C THR A 87 1.81 -21.69 -1.20
N THR A 88 1.01 -20.70 -1.61
CA THR A 88 1.08 -20.09 -2.95
C THR A 88 2.10 -18.95 -3.05
N TYR A 89 2.70 -18.54 -1.93
CA TYR A 89 3.73 -17.51 -1.93
C TYR A 89 4.93 -17.97 -2.74
N ARG A 90 5.37 -17.13 -3.67
CA ARG A 90 6.53 -17.35 -4.53
C ARG A 90 7.72 -16.60 -3.96
N GLU A 91 8.79 -17.33 -3.66
CA GLU A 91 10.00 -16.80 -3.01
C GLU A 91 10.89 -15.96 -3.95
N ASP A 92 10.59 -15.95 -5.24
CA ASP A 92 11.22 -15.07 -6.25
C ASP A 92 10.74 -13.60 -6.14
N LEU A 93 9.65 -13.35 -5.41
CA LEU A 93 9.13 -12.02 -5.11
C LEU A 93 9.31 -11.68 -3.63
N PRO A 94 9.63 -10.42 -3.29
CA PRO A 94 9.62 -9.97 -1.89
C PRO A 94 8.25 -10.20 -1.25
N PHE A 95 8.24 -10.66 0.00
CA PHE A 95 7.01 -10.88 0.75
C PHE A 95 6.14 -9.62 0.79
N GLU A 96 6.76 -8.47 0.98
CA GLU A 96 6.08 -7.18 1.09
C GLU A 96 5.27 -6.84 -0.17
N VAL A 97 5.74 -7.25 -1.35
CA VAL A 97 5.03 -7.05 -2.63
C VAL A 97 3.80 -7.96 -2.68
N TRP A 98 3.96 -9.22 -2.35
CA TRP A 98 2.86 -10.20 -2.33
C TRP A 98 1.82 -9.85 -1.27
N PHE A 99 2.25 -9.50 -0.06
CA PHE A 99 1.39 -9.03 1.03
C PHE A 99 0.61 -7.77 0.64
N THR A 100 1.30 -6.78 0.08
CA THR A 100 0.67 -5.51 -0.35
C THR A 100 -0.42 -5.75 -1.39
N ARG A 101 -0.22 -6.68 -2.32
CA ARG A 101 -1.25 -7.06 -3.30
C ARG A 101 -2.51 -7.60 -2.61
N ILE A 102 -2.35 -8.46 -1.61
CA ILE A 102 -3.46 -9.02 -0.83
C ILE A 102 -4.19 -7.91 -0.06
N LEU A 103 -3.43 -7.05 0.63
CA LEU A 103 -3.97 -5.93 1.40
C LEU A 103 -4.76 -4.94 0.53
N VAL A 104 -4.20 -4.53 -0.63
CA VAL A 104 -4.89 -3.62 -1.55
C VAL A 104 -6.18 -4.23 -2.09
N ASN A 105 -6.18 -5.54 -2.39
CA ASN A 105 -7.40 -6.22 -2.81
C ASN A 105 -8.45 -6.24 -1.70
N ALA A 106 -8.08 -6.49 -0.44
CA ALA A 106 -8.98 -6.39 0.70
C ALA A 106 -9.57 -4.98 0.84
N CYS A 107 -8.74 -3.94 0.75
CA CYS A 107 -9.21 -2.56 0.77
C CYS A 107 -10.19 -2.25 -0.38
N LEU A 108 -9.91 -2.73 -1.59
CA LEU A 108 -10.80 -2.56 -2.75
C LEU A 108 -12.16 -3.23 -2.54
N ASP A 109 -12.17 -4.43 -1.96
CA ASP A 109 -13.41 -5.20 -1.73
C ASP A 109 -14.28 -4.52 -0.67
N ILE A 110 -13.69 -4.02 0.42
CA ILE A 110 -14.37 -3.23 1.45
C ILE A 110 -14.92 -1.92 0.86
N GLY A 111 -14.10 -1.18 0.10
CA GLY A 111 -14.52 0.05 -0.55
C GLY A 111 -15.71 -0.14 -1.50
N LYS A 112 -15.70 -1.23 -2.29
CA LYS A 112 -16.82 -1.60 -3.16
C LYS A 112 -18.06 -2.00 -2.36
N ALA A 113 -17.90 -2.74 -1.27
CA ALA A 113 -19.01 -3.12 -0.40
C ALA A 113 -19.67 -1.89 0.25
N ARG A 114 -18.84 -0.94 0.74
CA ARG A 114 -19.29 0.36 1.27
C ARG A 114 -20.03 1.17 0.20
N ALA A 115 -19.48 1.30 -1.00
CA ALA A 115 -20.11 2.02 -2.10
C ALA A 115 -21.46 1.39 -2.51
N ARG A 116 -21.59 0.06 -2.46
CA ARG A 116 -22.88 -0.63 -2.68
C ARG A 116 -23.87 -0.31 -1.57
N ARG A 117 -23.46 -0.40 -0.29
CA ARG A 117 -24.33 -0.07 0.86
C ARG A 117 -24.87 1.36 0.77
N LEU A 118 -24.00 2.33 0.45
CA LEU A 118 -24.39 3.74 0.30
C LEU A 118 -25.39 4.01 -0.83
N ARG A 119 -25.43 3.18 -1.87
CA ARG A 119 -26.43 3.30 -2.95
C ARG A 119 -27.83 2.83 -2.52
N TRP A 120 -27.92 1.98 -1.51
CA TRP A 120 -29.18 1.43 -0.99
C TRP A 120 -29.70 2.15 0.26
N VAL A 121 -28.85 2.94 0.92
CA VAL A 121 -29.21 3.74 2.09
C VAL A 121 -29.19 5.20 1.68
N MET A 122 -30.29 5.91 1.84
CA MET A 122 -30.37 7.36 1.62
C MET A 122 -29.33 8.08 2.51
N PRO A 123 -28.83 9.27 2.08
CA PRO A 123 -27.64 9.87 2.68
C PRO A 123 -27.93 10.34 4.11
N VAL A 124 -27.44 9.63 5.09
CA VAL A 124 -27.20 10.17 6.42
C VAL A 124 -25.75 10.64 6.43
N SER A 125 -25.58 11.95 6.49
CA SER A 125 -24.29 12.61 6.70
C SER A 125 -23.68 12.12 8.02
N ALA A 126 -22.66 11.29 7.93
CA ALA A 126 -21.80 10.97 9.05
C ALA A 126 -20.37 11.40 8.68
N GLN A 127 -20.03 12.63 9.06
CA GLN A 127 -18.65 13.04 9.24
C GLN A 127 -18.15 12.32 10.49
N SER A 128 -17.39 11.27 10.31
CA SER A 128 -16.63 10.65 11.40
C SER A 128 -15.23 11.26 11.39
N GLU A 129 -15.06 12.31 12.18
CA GLU A 129 -13.76 12.81 12.56
C GLU A 129 -13.19 11.88 13.65
N LEU A 130 -12.31 10.97 13.26
CA LEU A 130 -11.43 10.29 14.20
C LEU A 130 -9.98 10.67 13.88
N PRO A 131 -9.18 11.04 14.90
CA PRO A 131 -7.78 11.38 14.70
C PRO A 131 -7.01 10.14 14.22
N GLY A 132 -6.29 10.29 13.10
CA GLY A 132 -5.39 9.26 12.60
C GLY A 132 -4.23 8.99 13.58
N PRO A 133 -3.59 7.82 13.52
CA PRO A 133 -2.43 7.54 14.35
C PRO A 133 -1.33 8.55 14.06
N ASP A 134 -0.87 9.23 15.11
CA ASP A 134 0.22 10.19 15.08
C ASP A 134 1.50 9.53 14.54
N PRO A 135 2.18 10.13 13.56
CA PRO A 135 3.55 9.74 13.27
C PRO A 135 4.42 10.16 14.45
N VAL A 136 5.08 9.20 15.08
CA VAL A 136 6.11 9.47 16.10
C VAL A 136 7.29 10.16 15.41
N ALA A 137 7.26 11.48 15.37
CA ALA A 137 8.37 12.34 15.01
C ALA A 137 8.58 13.34 16.16
N GLN A 138 9.83 13.74 16.35
CA GLN A 138 10.31 14.70 17.35
C GLN A 138 9.31 15.83 17.60
N GLN A 139 8.97 16.06 18.87
CA GLN A 139 7.85 16.89 19.30
C GLN A 139 8.09 18.38 18.97
N PRO A 140 7.47 18.94 17.92
CA PRO A 140 7.43 20.37 17.69
C PRO A 140 6.52 21.04 18.72
N GLY A 141 6.72 22.34 18.96
CA GLY A 141 5.86 23.13 19.83
C GLY A 141 4.38 23.11 19.44
N PRO A 142 3.46 23.53 20.36
CA PRO A 142 1.99 23.42 20.12
C PRO A 142 1.52 24.05 18.82
N GLU A 143 2.06 25.20 18.46
CA GLU A 143 1.73 25.95 17.23
C GLU A 143 2.20 25.21 15.96
N ALA A 144 3.42 24.65 15.99
CA ALA A 144 3.95 23.85 14.90
C ALA A 144 3.19 22.52 14.73
N ARG A 145 2.64 21.96 15.82
CA ARG A 145 1.78 20.78 15.77
C ARG A 145 0.44 21.09 15.13
N LEU A 146 -0.17 22.22 15.46
CA LEU A 146 -1.44 22.65 14.87
C LEU A 146 -1.29 22.84 13.35
N ILE A 147 -0.30 23.61 12.92
CA ILE A 147 0.00 23.83 11.49
C ILE A 147 0.31 22.51 10.77
N SER A 148 1.03 21.58 11.45
CA SER A 148 1.35 20.27 10.89
C SER A 148 0.11 19.40 10.76
N SER A 149 -0.82 19.42 11.74
CA SER A 149 -2.07 18.66 11.70
C SER A 149 -3.03 19.19 10.64
N GLU A 150 -3.15 20.51 10.48
CA GLU A 150 -3.97 21.13 9.43
C GLU A 150 -3.46 20.78 8.02
N ARG A 151 -2.13 20.87 7.80
CA ARG A 151 -1.53 20.46 6.53
C ARG A 151 -1.70 18.97 6.25
N ALA A 152 -1.54 18.13 7.27
CA ALA A 152 -1.78 16.69 7.13
C ALA A 152 -3.24 16.41 6.76
N GLY A 153 -4.20 17.12 7.39
CA GLY A 153 -5.62 17.05 7.04
C GLY A 153 -5.90 17.47 5.59
N GLN A 154 -5.31 18.59 5.15
CA GLN A 154 -5.47 19.08 3.77
C GLN A 154 -4.91 18.08 2.74
N ILE A 155 -3.72 17.52 3.00
CA ILE A 155 -3.11 16.49 2.14
C ILE A 155 -4.00 15.25 2.10
N ALA A 156 -4.51 14.82 3.26
CA ALA A 156 -5.40 13.69 3.37
C ALA A 156 -6.69 13.88 2.55
N ALA A 157 -7.36 15.02 2.70
CA ALA A 157 -8.54 15.38 1.92
C ALA A 157 -8.28 15.46 0.41
N ALA A 158 -7.10 15.94 0.01
CA ALA A 158 -6.70 15.97 -1.39
C ALA A 158 -6.47 14.55 -1.97
N ILE A 159 -5.89 13.64 -1.17
CA ILE A 159 -5.70 12.23 -1.56
C ILE A 159 -7.06 11.54 -1.76
N GLU A 160 -8.06 11.84 -0.94
CA GLU A 160 -9.42 11.30 -1.09
C GLU A 160 -10.06 11.66 -2.43
N GLN A 161 -9.76 12.85 -2.95
CA GLN A 161 -10.29 13.31 -4.23
C GLN A 161 -9.57 12.69 -5.44
N LEU A 162 -8.57 11.84 -5.23
CA LEU A 162 -7.96 11.10 -6.32
C LEU A 162 -8.87 9.95 -6.78
N PRO A 163 -8.95 9.67 -8.09
CA PRO A 163 -9.56 8.44 -8.59
C PRO A 163 -8.84 7.22 -7.99
N ASP A 164 -9.59 6.13 -7.73
CA ASP A 164 -9.12 4.95 -7.00
C ASP A 164 -7.76 4.41 -7.47
N ARG A 165 -7.56 4.28 -8.79
CA ARG A 165 -6.29 3.78 -9.35
C ARG A 165 -5.13 4.76 -9.12
N GLN A 166 -5.38 6.06 -9.16
CA GLN A 166 -4.36 7.08 -8.88
C GLN A 166 -4.02 7.10 -7.39
N ARG A 167 -5.04 6.99 -6.53
CA ARG A 167 -4.89 6.90 -5.08
C ARG A 167 -4.07 5.67 -4.69
N ALA A 168 -4.42 4.49 -5.24
CA ALA A 168 -3.68 3.25 -5.02
C ALA A 168 -2.20 3.39 -5.35
N VAL A 169 -1.89 3.83 -6.56
CA VAL A 169 -0.50 4.01 -7.01
C VAL A 169 0.24 5.03 -6.14
N PHE A 170 -0.39 6.16 -5.83
CA PHE A 170 0.22 7.19 -4.99
C PHE A 170 0.51 6.67 -3.58
N THR A 171 -0.46 6.01 -2.94
CA THR A 171 -0.30 5.44 -1.60
C THR A 171 0.82 4.39 -1.58
N LEU A 172 0.88 3.51 -2.56
CA LEU A 172 1.92 2.48 -2.60
C LEU A 172 3.32 3.05 -2.84
N CYS A 173 3.45 4.04 -3.72
CA CYS A 173 4.75 4.65 -4.01
C CYS A 173 5.24 5.58 -2.89
N HIS A 174 4.35 6.39 -2.27
CA HIS A 174 4.76 7.44 -1.34
C HIS A 174 4.51 7.13 0.14
N VAL A 175 3.46 6.34 0.47
CA VAL A 175 3.17 5.97 1.86
C VAL A 175 3.83 4.64 2.22
N ALA A 176 3.80 3.69 1.28
CA ALA A 176 4.41 2.38 1.46
C ALA A 176 5.85 2.30 0.91
N GLU A 177 6.38 3.39 0.33
CA GLU A 177 7.75 3.52 -0.19
C GLU A 177 8.14 2.41 -1.18
N GLN A 178 7.16 1.90 -1.95
CA GLN A 178 7.41 0.86 -2.94
C GLN A 178 7.92 1.43 -4.25
N SER A 179 8.82 0.70 -4.92
CA SER A 179 9.27 1.05 -6.26
C SER A 179 8.14 0.91 -7.30
N THR A 180 8.25 1.61 -8.43
CA THR A 180 7.27 1.47 -9.53
C THR A 180 7.19 0.03 -10.06
N SER A 181 8.28 -0.72 -9.99
CA SER A 181 8.32 -2.13 -10.35
C SER A 181 7.52 -2.99 -9.37
N ASP A 182 7.67 -2.76 -8.05
CA ASP A 182 6.93 -3.49 -7.01
C ASP A 182 5.43 -3.18 -7.09
N VAL A 183 5.08 -1.91 -7.28
CA VAL A 183 3.68 -1.48 -7.48
C VAL A 183 3.09 -2.10 -8.74
N SER A 184 3.87 -2.20 -9.83
CA SER A 184 3.49 -2.89 -11.08
C SER A 184 3.15 -4.36 -10.80
N ALA A 185 4.02 -5.07 -10.08
CA ALA A 185 3.80 -6.46 -9.69
C ALA A 185 2.60 -6.62 -8.74
N ALA A 186 2.46 -5.71 -7.75
CA ALA A 186 1.36 -5.75 -6.78
C ALA A 186 -0.01 -5.49 -7.42
N LEU A 187 -0.11 -4.54 -8.36
CA LEU A 187 -1.37 -4.16 -9.00
C LEU A 187 -1.67 -4.94 -10.30
N GLY A 188 -0.72 -5.73 -10.81
CA GLY A 188 -0.87 -6.49 -12.06
C GLY A 188 -0.99 -5.58 -13.30
N VAL A 189 -0.30 -4.44 -13.31
CA VAL A 189 -0.27 -3.49 -14.43
C VAL A 189 1.17 -3.23 -14.86
N SER A 190 1.39 -2.67 -16.07
CA SER A 190 2.75 -2.34 -16.52
C SER A 190 3.35 -1.18 -15.70
N GLU A 191 4.69 -1.14 -15.56
CA GLU A 191 5.36 -0.01 -14.93
C GLU A 191 5.08 1.34 -15.63
N ALA A 192 4.91 1.32 -16.94
CA ALA A 192 4.51 2.51 -17.71
C ALA A 192 3.15 3.03 -17.23
N THR A 193 2.19 2.12 -16.98
CA THR A 193 0.87 2.46 -16.43
C THR A 193 0.99 3.03 -15.02
N VAL A 194 1.84 2.44 -14.17
CA VAL A 194 2.12 2.97 -12.82
C VAL A 194 2.66 4.40 -12.90
N ARG A 195 3.66 4.66 -13.74
CA ARG A 195 4.25 6.00 -13.91
C ARG A 195 3.22 7.02 -14.39
N VAL A 196 2.34 6.64 -15.32
CA VAL A 196 1.25 7.52 -15.81
C VAL A 196 0.27 7.84 -14.70
N HIS A 197 -0.18 6.84 -13.92
CA HIS A 197 -1.09 7.08 -12.80
C HIS A 197 -0.44 7.93 -11.71
N LEU A 198 0.83 7.69 -11.38
CA LEU A 198 1.58 8.47 -10.40
C LEU A 198 1.72 9.94 -10.84
N PHE A 199 2.10 10.16 -12.09
CA PHE A 199 2.20 11.51 -12.65
C PHE A 199 0.86 12.26 -12.58
N ARG A 200 -0.24 11.60 -12.98
CA ARG A 200 -1.59 12.18 -12.92
C ARG A 200 -2.02 12.47 -11.48
N ALA A 201 -1.73 11.57 -10.54
CA ALA A 201 -2.00 11.76 -9.13
C ALA A 201 -1.28 12.99 -8.57
N ILE A 202 0.04 13.10 -8.79
CA ILE A 202 0.85 14.22 -8.33
C ILE A 202 0.35 15.55 -8.94
N ARG A 203 0.05 15.56 -10.24
CA ARG A 203 -0.47 16.77 -10.91
C ARG A 203 -1.81 17.20 -10.31
N ARG A 204 -2.70 16.26 -10.02
CA ARG A 204 -4.01 16.55 -9.40
C ARG A 204 -3.86 17.03 -7.96
N LEU A 205 -3.00 16.40 -7.15
CA LEU A 205 -2.71 16.83 -5.79
C LEU A 205 -2.14 18.24 -5.74
N ARG A 206 -1.19 18.55 -6.63
CA ARG A 206 -0.65 19.93 -6.73
C ARG A 206 -1.74 20.95 -7.01
N LYS A 207 -2.69 20.63 -7.90
CA LYS A 207 -3.82 21.53 -8.20
C LYS A 207 -4.76 21.70 -7.00
N LEU A 208 -5.06 20.62 -6.28
CA LEU A 208 -5.95 20.64 -5.11
C LEU A 208 -5.32 21.40 -3.94
N LEU A 209 -4.02 21.23 -3.72
CA LEU A 209 -3.29 21.87 -2.62
C LEU A 209 -2.85 23.31 -2.93
N ALA A 210 -2.82 23.70 -4.22
CA ALA A 210 -2.54 25.09 -4.62
C ALA A 210 -3.81 25.96 -4.63
N ALA A 211 -5.01 25.37 -4.59
CA ALA A 211 -6.25 26.12 -4.48
C ALA A 211 -6.32 26.71 -3.05
N PRO A 212 -6.47 28.05 -2.89
CA PRO A 212 -6.67 28.62 -1.56
C PRO A 212 -7.90 27.99 -0.93
N SER A 213 -7.79 27.60 0.35
CA SER A 213 -8.94 27.12 1.13
C SER A 213 -10.07 28.13 0.97
N ARG A 214 -11.19 27.74 0.36
CA ARG A 214 -12.39 28.58 0.40
C ARG A 214 -12.79 28.65 1.87
N GLU A 215 -12.53 29.80 2.47
CA GLU A 215 -13.15 30.17 3.72
C GLU A 215 -14.66 29.94 3.54
N VAL A 216 -15.20 29.07 4.37
CA VAL A 216 -16.65 28.92 4.54
C VAL A 216 -17.09 30.17 5.29
N ALA A 217 -17.68 31.12 4.56
CA ALA A 217 -18.42 32.23 5.15
C ALA A 217 -19.74 31.74 5.72
#